data_5de8990e9b9210fa2278f1ad58530897
#
_entry.id   5de8990e9b9210fa2278f1ad58530897
#
_cell.length_a   1.000
_cell.length_b   1.000
_cell.length_c   1.000
_cell.angle_alpha   90.00
_cell.angle_beta   90.00
_cell.angle_gamma   90.00
#
_symmetry.space_group_name_H-M   'P 1'
#
loop_
_entity.id
_entity.type
_entity.pdbx_description
1 polymer ?
#
loop_
_entity_poly.entity_id
_entity_poly.type
_entity_poly.pdbx_seq_one_letter_code
_entity_poly.pdbx_strand_id
1 'polypeptide(L)' 'MNPLDPDARGKILRIVDISGGENVRRRLFAMGFQPGDRVESGPRGILGGPVVLKNLRTGVAMAVGRGIARKIVVAVDA' A
#
# COMPACT_ATOMS: atom_id res chain seq x y z
N MET A 1 -6.74 11.92 4.75
CA MET A 1 -6.51 10.46 4.83
C MET A 1 -7.55 9.76 3.99
N ASN A 2 -7.08 8.94 3.08
CA ASN A 2 -7.94 8.25 2.12
C ASN A 2 -7.46 6.82 1.94
N PRO A 3 -8.36 5.90 1.49
CA PRO A 3 -7.90 4.61 1.03
C PRO A 3 -6.90 4.77 -0.11
N LEU A 4 -5.93 3.86 -0.17
CA LEU A 4 -4.97 3.85 -1.26
C LEU A 4 -5.71 3.68 -2.59
N ASP A 5 -5.42 4.58 -3.54
CA ASP A 5 -5.95 4.46 -4.90
C ASP A 5 -5.06 3.47 -5.67
N PRO A 6 -5.60 2.31 -6.08
CA PRO A 6 -4.80 1.32 -6.80
C PRO A 6 -4.26 1.82 -8.15
N ASP A 7 -4.84 2.88 -8.68
CA ASP A 7 -4.42 3.44 -9.97
C ASP A 7 -3.49 4.65 -9.84
N ALA A 8 -3.25 5.12 -8.61
CA ALA A 8 -2.29 6.18 -8.38
C ALA A 8 -0.86 5.66 -8.58
N ARG A 9 0.00 6.52 -9.10
CA ARG A 9 1.40 6.17 -9.38
C ARG A 9 2.33 7.31 -9.02
N GLY A 10 3.56 6.93 -8.65
CA GLY A 10 4.65 7.89 -8.48
C GLY A 10 4.52 8.81 -7.29
N LYS A 11 3.53 8.58 -6.43
CA LYS A 11 3.34 9.38 -5.23
C LYS A 11 3.92 8.66 -4.03
N ILE A 12 4.56 9.42 -3.16
CA ILE A 12 5.00 8.91 -1.87
C ILE A 12 3.87 9.14 -0.88
N LEU A 13 3.43 8.07 -0.26
CA LEU A 13 2.30 8.07 0.66
C LEU A 13 2.76 7.48 1.97
N ARG A 14 2.16 7.95 3.06
CA ARG A 14 2.38 7.37 4.38
C ARG A 14 1.18 6.51 4.74
N ILE A 15 1.43 5.29 5.20
CA ILE A 15 0.39 4.44 5.75
C ILE A 15 -0.03 5.02 7.10
N VAL A 16 -1.30 5.39 7.21
CA VAL A 16 -1.87 5.94 8.45
C VAL A 16 -2.57 4.85 9.24
N ASP A 17 -3.25 3.96 8.54
CA ASP A 17 -4.00 2.89 9.17
C ASP A 17 -4.24 1.78 8.14
N ILE A 18 -4.67 0.62 8.60
CA ILE A 18 -5.07 -0.50 7.76
C ILE A 18 -6.46 -0.92 8.21
N SER A 19 -7.44 -0.80 7.32
CA SER A 19 -8.81 -1.22 7.61
C SER A 19 -9.01 -2.69 7.23
N GLY A 20 -10.17 -3.25 7.54
CA GLY A 20 -10.51 -4.61 7.18
C GLY A 20 -10.24 -5.65 8.24
N GLY A 21 -9.85 -5.23 9.44
CA GLY A 21 -9.73 -6.11 10.59
C GLY A 21 -8.36 -6.76 10.76
N GLU A 22 -8.26 -7.62 11.73
CA GLU A 22 -6.99 -8.19 12.20
C GLU A 22 -6.31 -9.05 11.14
N ASN A 23 -7.07 -9.82 10.39
CA ASN A 23 -6.49 -10.70 9.37
C ASN A 23 -5.80 -9.91 8.27
N VAL A 24 -6.41 -8.80 7.84
CA VAL A 24 -5.82 -7.93 6.81
C VAL A 24 -4.55 -7.28 7.35
N ARG A 25 -4.59 -6.79 8.59
CA ARG A 25 -3.43 -6.17 9.23
C ARG A 25 -2.27 -7.15 9.33
N ARG A 26 -2.58 -8.38 9.75
CA ARG A 26 -1.57 -9.42 9.90
C ARG A 26 -0.94 -9.81 8.58
N ARG A 27 -1.75 -9.90 7.52
CA ARG A 27 -1.25 -10.20 6.18
C ARG A 27 -0.32 -9.10 5.67
N LEU A 28 -0.73 -7.84 5.81
CA LEU A 28 0.10 -6.72 5.37
C LEU A 28 1.37 -6.61 6.21
N PHE A 29 1.27 -6.83 7.51
CA PHE A 29 2.46 -6.85 8.35
C PHE A 29 3.45 -7.94 7.91
N ALA A 30 2.95 -9.13 7.59
CA ALA A 30 3.78 -10.21 7.10
C ALA A 30 4.44 -9.89 5.75
N MET A 31 3.80 -9.02 4.95
CA MET A 31 4.36 -8.53 3.69
C MET A 31 5.32 -7.36 3.88
N GLY A 32 5.49 -6.89 5.10
CA GLY A 32 6.40 -5.79 5.42
C GLY A 32 5.77 -4.41 5.48
N PHE A 33 4.44 -4.32 5.59
CA PHE A 33 3.74 -3.03 5.65
C PHE A 33 3.08 -2.82 7.00
N GLN A 34 3.27 -1.64 7.57
CA GLN A 34 2.65 -1.27 8.84
C GLN A 34 2.37 0.24 8.87
N PRO A 35 1.47 0.70 9.74
CA PRO A 35 1.25 2.13 9.92
C PRO A 35 2.55 2.85 10.25
N GLY A 36 2.72 4.03 9.66
CA GLY A 36 3.93 4.83 9.78
C GLY A 36 4.90 4.65 8.62
N ASP A 37 4.79 3.57 7.86
CA ASP A 37 5.67 3.34 6.71
C ASP A 37 5.32 4.27 5.56
N ARG A 38 6.36 4.70 4.83
CA ARG A 38 6.19 5.42 3.58
C ARG A 38 6.29 4.43 2.43
N VAL A 39 5.38 4.54 1.50
CA VAL A 39 5.30 3.64 0.35
C VAL A 39 5.17 4.43 -0.94
N GLU A 40 5.62 3.84 -2.02
CA GLU A 40 5.49 4.41 -3.35
C GLU A 40 4.81 3.38 -4.25
N SER A 41 3.74 3.79 -4.93
CA SER A 41 3.10 2.94 -5.93
C SER A 41 3.98 2.80 -7.15
N GLY A 42 4.24 1.58 -7.55
CA GLY A 42 5.00 1.27 -8.74
C GLY A 42 4.17 1.41 -10.02
N PRO A 43 4.73 0.95 -11.13
CA PRO A 43 4.04 0.97 -12.40
C PRO A 43 2.70 0.26 -12.33
N ARG A 44 1.74 0.78 -13.07
CA ARG A 44 0.40 0.20 -13.16
C ARG A 44 0.50 -1.21 -13.74
N GLY A 45 -0.16 -2.16 -13.10
CA GLY A 45 -0.29 -3.50 -13.64
C GLY A 45 -1.15 -3.50 -14.90
N ILE A 46 -0.91 -4.46 -15.78
CA ILE A 46 -1.70 -4.62 -16.99
C ILE A 46 -3.11 -5.08 -16.59
N LEU A 47 -4.13 -4.45 -17.19
CA LEU A 47 -5.53 -4.85 -17.03
C LEU A 47 -6.02 -4.89 -15.58
N GLY A 48 -5.57 -3.95 -14.76
CA GLY A 48 -6.04 -3.86 -13.39
C GLY A 48 -5.49 -4.94 -12.46
N GLY A 49 -4.30 -5.45 -12.76
CA GLY A 49 -3.62 -6.42 -11.93
C GLY A 49 -3.20 -5.87 -10.56
N PRO A 50 -2.45 -6.66 -9.80
CA PRO A 50 -2.01 -6.25 -8.47
C PRO A 50 -1.28 -4.92 -8.48
N VAL A 51 -1.37 -4.19 -7.37
CA VAL A 51 -0.65 -2.95 -7.16
C VAL A 51 0.73 -3.29 -6.63
N VAL A 52 1.78 -2.77 -7.26
CA VAL A 52 3.13 -2.91 -6.74
C VAL A 52 3.38 -1.74 -5.79
N LEU A 53 3.68 -2.05 -4.54
CA LEU A 53 4.02 -1.05 -3.53
C LEU A 53 5.45 -1.27 -3.05
N LYS A 54 6.25 -0.23 -3.14
CA LYS A 54 7.60 -0.24 -2.59
C LYS A 54 7.55 0.41 -1.20
N ASN A 55 8.00 -0.33 -0.20
CA ASN A 55 8.15 0.21 1.14
C ASN A 55 9.49 0.94 1.21
N LEU A 56 9.45 2.25 1.43
CA LEU A 56 10.67 3.05 1.44
C LEU A 56 11.51 2.82 2.70
N ARG A 57 10.90 2.29 3.76
CA ARG A 57 11.65 1.94 4.97
C ARG A 57 12.56 0.73 4.74
N THR A 58 12.06 -0.28 4.03
CA THR A 58 12.79 -1.54 3.82
C THR A 58 13.45 -1.63 2.45
N GLY A 59 12.98 -0.83 1.49
CA GLY A 59 13.42 -0.92 0.09
C GLY A 59 12.81 -2.07 -0.68
N VAL A 60 11.90 -2.85 -0.07
CA VAL A 60 11.31 -4.02 -0.71
C VAL A 60 10.02 -3.62 -1.40
N ALA A 61 9.83 -4.11 -2.63
CA ALA A 61 8.60 -3.94 -3.38
C ALA A 61 7.80 -5.24 -3.36
N MET A 62 6.48 -5.12 -3.13
CA MET A 62 5.58 -6.27 -3.07
C MET A 62 4.36 -6.01 -3.95
N ALA A 63 3.85 -7.05 -4.57
CA ALA A 63 2.59 -7.00 -5.30
C ALA A 63 1.44 -7.23 -4.31
N VAL A 64 0.51 -6.29 -4.27
CA VAL A 64 -0.64 -6.34 -3.35
C VAL A 64 -1.90 -6.38 -4.19
N GLY A 65 -2.80 -7.31 -3.88
CA GLY A 65 -4.09 -7.39 -4.57
C GLY A 65 -4.87 -6.09 -4.41
N ARG A 66 -5.64 -5.72 -5.46
CA ARG A 66 -6.35 -4.43 -5.46
C ARG A 66 -7.33 -4.30 -4.29
N GLY A 67 -8.02 -5.38 -3.94
CA GLY A 67 -8.94 -5.36 -2.81
C GLY A 67 -8.25 -5.11 -1.48
N ILE A 68 -7.09 -5.71 -1.27
CA ILE A 68 -6.27 -5.48 -0.07
C ILE A 68 -5.66 -4.08 -0.10
N ALA A 69 -5.18 -3.63 -1.25
CA ALA A 69 -4.61 -2.29 -1.38
C ALA A 69 -5.58 -1.20 -0.94
N ARG A 70 -6.87 -1.34 -1.28
CA ARG A 70 -7.90 -0.37 -0.89
C ARG A 70 -8.15 -0.30 0.62
N LYS A 71 -7.70 -1.28 1.37
CA LYS A 71 -7.81 -1.29 2.83
C LYS A 71 -6.67 -0.56 3.52
N ILE A 72 -5.66 -0.16 2.76
CA ILE A 72 -4.56 0.65 3.28
C ILE A 72 -5.00 2.12 3.25
N VAL A 73 -5.07 2.75 4.42
CA VAL A 73 -5.43 4.17 4.53
C VAL A 73 -4.14 4.97 4.52
N VAL A 74 -4.06 5.93 3.61
CA VAL A 74 -2.82 6.68 3.38
C VAL A 74 -3.07 8.18 3.46
N ALA A 75 -1.98 8.91 3.71
CA ALA A 75 -1.92 10.35 3.57
C ALA A 75 -0.75 10.68 2.65
N VAL A 76 -0.89 11.77 1.89
CA VAL A 76 0.22 12.24 1.06
C VAL A 76 1.35 12.69 1.98
N ASP A 77 2.53 12.17 1.72
CA ASP A 77 3.73 12.57 2.47
C ASP A 77 4.37 13.73 1.74
N ALA A 78 4.23 14.88 2.34
CA ALA A 78 4.76 16.12 1.75
C ALA A 78 6.25 16.28 2.08
#